data_7d7f4abe02e83e776df7f8036d4723f6
#
_entry.id   7d7f4abe02e83e776df7f8036d4723f6
#
_cell.length_a   1.000
_cell.length_b   1.000
_cell.length_c   1.000
_cell.angle_alpha   90.00
_cell.angle_beta   90.00
_cell.angle_gamma   90.00
#
_symmetry.space_group_name_H-M   'P 1'
#
loop_
_entity.id
_entity.type
_entity.pdbx_description
1 polymer ?
#
loop_
_entity_poly.entity_id
_entity_poly.type
_entity_poly.pdbx_seq_one_letter_code
_entity_poly.pdbx_strand_id
1 'polypeptide(L)'
;MKFLVVDDSSTMRRIVVNSLQRIGFTDTVEAEDGQDALAKYDGSVKFVITDWNMPNMTGTELAKALRGRGEQVPILMVTARSVREDIIEAMEAGVNNYIVKPFTPQILKEKIDGLLSVASA
;
A
#
# COMPACT_ATOMS: atom_id res chain seq x y z
N MET A 1 -3.13 -12.34 8.48
CA MET A 1 -2.21 -11.54 7.65
C MET A 1 -2.30 -10.08 8.06
N LYS A 2 -1.20 -9.47 8.40
CA LYS A 2 -1.18 -8.08 8.85
C LYS A 2 -0.94 -7.13 7.67
N PHE A 3 -1.83 -6.15 7.53
CA PHE A 3 -1.73 -5.08 6.53
C PHE A 3 -1.24 -3.80 7.20
N LEU A 4 -0.30 -3.12 6.57
CA LEU A 4 0.10 -1.76 6.94
C LEU A 4 -0.56 -0.80 5.95
N VAL A 5 -1.43 0.07 6.46
CA VAL A 5 -2.20 1.04 5.66
C VAL A 5 -1.64 2.43 5.89
N VAL A 6 -1.12 3.05 4.85
CA VAL A 6 -0.39 4.33 4.93
C VAL A 6 -1.12 5.38 4.10
N ASP A 7 -1.58 6.43 4.76
CA ASP A 7 -2.22 7.59 4.11
C ASP A 7 -2.24 8.73 5.11
N ASP A 8 -1.92 9.95 4.66
CA ASP A 8 -1.95 11.13 5.53
C ASP A 8 -3.38 11.58 5.86
N SER A 9 -4.36 11.16 5.06
CA SER A 9 -5.78 11.41 5.32
C SER A 9 -6.35 10.32 6.23
N SER A 10 -6.78 10.70 7.45
CA SER A 10 -7.43 9.75 8.36
C SER A 10 -8.72 9.19 7.76
N THR A 11 -9.44 10.00 6.98
CA THR A 11 -10.66 9.57 6.30
C THR A 11 -10.35 8.48 5.27
N MET A 12 -9.31 8.67 4.46
CA MET A 12 -8.92 7.68 3.47
C MET A 12 -8.40 6.40 4.11
N ARG A 13 -7.59 6.51 5.18
CA ARG A 13 -7.16 5.32 5.92
C ARG A 13 -8.35 4.52 6.41
N ARG A 14 -9.36 5.20 6.96
CA ARG A 14 -10.58 4.56 7.44
C ARG A 14 -11.31 3.84 6.31
N ILE A 15 -11.40 4.47 5.14
CA ILE A 15 -12.05 3.86 3.97
C ILE A 15 -11.31 2.57 3.58
N VAL A 16 -9.99 2.60 3.51
CA VAL A 16 -9.19 1.44 3.15
C VAL A 16 -9.35 0.32 4.19
N VAL A 17 -9.24 0.67 5.48
CA VAL A 17 -9.39 -0.30 6.57
C VAL A 17 -10.77 -0.94 6.55
N ASN A 18 -11.83 -0.14 6.38
CA ASN A 18 -13.20 -0.65 6.31
C ASN A 18 -13.40 -1.56 5.09
N SER A 19 -12.79 -1.22 3.96
CA SER A 19 -12.84 -2.06 2.75
C SER A 19 -12.13 -3.39 2.98
N LEU A 20 -10.98 -3.37 3.67
CA LEU A 20 -10.26 -4.60 4.02
C LEU A 20 -11.10 -5.49 4.94
N GLN A 21 -11.76 -4.90 5.94
CA GLN A 21 -12.63 -5.64 6.85
C GLN A 21 -13.77 -6.33 6.11
N ARG A 22 -14.36 -5.64 5.13
CA ARG A 22 -15.46 -6.19 4.31
C ARG A 22 -15.02 -7.41 3.51
N ILE A 23 -13.78 -7.48 3.12
CA ILE A 23 -13.27 -8.61 2.32
C ILE A 23 -12.51 -9.63 3.17
N GLY A 24 -12.56 -9.50 4.50
CA GLY A 24 -12.07 -10.51 5.43
C GLY A 24 -10.69 -10.25 6.04
N PHE A 25 -10.09 -9.09 5.79
CA PHE A 25 -8.78 -8.73 6.36
C PHE A 25 -8.98 -7.77 7.53
N THR A 26 -8.84 -8.26 8.74
CA THR A 26 -9.14 -7.50 9.96
C THR A 26 -7.90 -7.10 10.77
N ASP A 27 -6.72 -7.63 10.44
CA ASP A 27 -5.48 -7.31 11.13
C ASP A 27 -4.76 -6.19 10.38
N THR A 28 -4.96 -4.95 10.83
CA THR A 28 -4.43 -3.77 10.17
C THR A 28 -3.69 -2.87 11.15
N VAL A 29 -2.62 -2.24 10.66
CA VAL A 29 -1.90 -1.17 11.37
C VAL A 29 -1.95 0.06 10.47
N GLU A 30 -2.22 1.22 11.04
CA GLU A 30 -2.33 2.47 10.30
C GLU A 30 -1.10 3.33 10.51
N ALA A 31 -0.65 4.01 9.45
CA ALA A 31 0.42 5.00 9.51
C ALA A 31 0.00 6.25 8.74
N GLU A 32 0.43 7.42 9.22
CA GLU A 32 0.00 8.70 8.66
C GLU A 32 0.93 9.22 7.55
N ASP A 33 2.12 8.65 7.42
CA ASP A 33 3.07 8.98 6.35
C ASP A 33 4.11 7.86 6.21
N GLY A 34 5.03 8.03 5.27
CA GLY A 34 6.06 7.03 5.03
C GLY A 34 7.03 6.85 6.18
N GLN A 35 7.37 7.91 6.91
CA GLN A 35 8.26 7.80 8.07
C GLN A 35 7.61 7.02 9.20
N ASP A 36 6.33 7.32 9.48
CA ASP A 36 5.55 6.58 10.48
C ASP A 36 5.41 5.11 10.08
N ALA A 37 5.20 4.86 8.78
CA ALA A 37 5.11 3.51 8.25
C ALA A 37 6.42 2.73 8.48
N LEU A 38 7.56 3.33 8.21
CA LEU A 38 8.85 2.69 8.43
C LEU A 38 9.08 2.38 9.91
N ALA A 39 8.65 3.28 10.80
CA ALA A 39 8.76 3.07 12.25
C ALA A 39 7.88 1.92 12.74
N LYS A 40 6.73 1.71 12.10
CA LYS A 40 5.76 0.66 12.47
C LYS A 40 5.98 -0.65 11.72
N TYR A 41 6.76 -0.63 10.64
CA TYR A 41 7.02 -1.82 9.84
C TYR A 41 7.91 -2.81 10.59
N ASP A 42 7.51 -4.07 10.56
CA ASP A 42 8.33 -5.18 11.06
C ASP A 42 8.02 -6.45 10.25
N GLY A 43 8.63 -7.55 10.61
CA GLY A 43 8.45 -8.82 9.90
C GLY A 43 7.06 -9.43 10.00
N SER A 44 6.18 -8.89 10.86
CA SER A 44 4.80 -9.36 10.94
C SER A 44 3.91 -8.76 9.85
N VAL A 45 4.34 -7.65 9.23
CA VAL A 45 3.61 -7.03 8.12
C VAL A 45 3.79 -7.88 6.86
N LYS A 46 2.68 -8.29 6.26
CA LYS A 46 2.68 -9.16 5.07
C LYS A 46 2.17 -8.46 3.82
N PHE A 47 1.67 -7.24 3.95
CA PHE A 47 1.16 -6.47 2.83
C PHE A 47 1.15 -4.99 3.18
N VAL A 48 1.55 -4.12 2.25
CA VAL A 48 1.55 -2.66 2.44
C VAL A 48 0.60 -2.04 1.42
N ILE A 49 -0.31 -1.20 1.90
CA ILE A 49 -1.17 -0.37 1.05
C ILE A 49 -0.82 1.08 1.37
N THR A 50 -0.38 1.84 0.38
CA THR A 50 0.07 3.21 0.60
C THR A 50 -0.49 4.17 -0.43
N ASP A 51 -0.78 5.40 0.00
CA ASP A 51 -1.01 6.51 -0.92
C ASP A 51 0.32 6.97 -1.51
N TRP A 52 0.26 7.76 -2.57
CA TRP A 52 1.45 8.37 -3.20
C TRP A 52 1.84 9.66 -2.49
N ASN A 53 0.90 10.64 -2.46
CA ASN A 53 1.19 11.98 -1.94
C ASN A 53 1.00 12.02 -0.44
N MET A 54 2.11 12.09 0.29
CA MET A 54 2.12 12.20 1.74
C MET A 54 3.22 13.17 2.14
N PRO A 55 3.06 13.91 3.26
CA PRO A 55 4.15 14.74 3.77
C PRO A 55 5.31 13.86 4.26
N ASN A 56 6.47 14.45 4.37
CA ASN A 56 7.69 13.83 4.89
C ASN A 56 8.29 12.76 4.00
N MET A 57 7.49 11.81 3.52
CA MET A 57 7.96 10.74 2.66
C MET A 57 6.81 10.27 1.77
N THR A 58 7.00 10.29 0.45
CA THR A 58 5.99 9.83 -0.51
C THR A 58 5.90 8.29 -0.52
N GLY A 59 4.83 7.78 -1.15
CA GLY A 59 4.67 6.33 -1.29
C GLY A 59 5.78 5.68 -2.09
N THR A 60 6.31 6.36 -3.12
CA THR A 60 7.45 5.85 -3.89
C THR A 60 8.73 5.84 -3.06
N GLU A 61 8.95 6.86 -2.25
CA GLU A 61 10.10 6.89 -1.33
C GLU A 61 10.00 5.80 -0.27
N LEU A 62 8.79 5.54 0.24
CA LEU A 62 8.54 4.44 1.16
C LEU A 62 8.88 3.09 0.52
N ALA A 63 8.44 2.87 -0.72
CA ALA A 63 8.74 1.64 -1.45
C ALA A 63 10.25 1.46 -1.62
N LYS A 64 10.95 2.51 -2.04
CA LYS A 64 12.42 2.48 -2.18
C LYS A 64 13.10 2.14 -0.85
N ALA A 65 12.64 2.72 0.24
CA ALA A 65 13.21 2.48 1.57
C ALA A 65 13.02 1.03 2.00
N LEU A 66 11.83 0.46 1.78
CA LEU A 66 11.57 -0.95 2.11
C LEU A 66 12.44 -1.89 1.26
N ARG A 67 12.54 -1.63 -0.04
CA ARG A 67 13.38 -2.44 -0.93
C ARG A 67 14.85 -2.31 -0.57
N GLY A 68 15.29 -1.11 -0.17
CA GLY A 68 16.66 -0.88 0.29
C GLY A 68 17.01 -1.64 1.57
N ARG A 69 16.01 -1.98 2.39
CA ARG A 69 16.18 -2.84 3.57
C ARG A 69 16.16 -4.33 3.23
N GLY A 70 15.97 -4.69 1.96
CA GLY A 70 15.85 -6.08 1.54
C GLY A 70 14.45 -6.67 1.71
N GLU A 71 13.46 -5.85 2.06
CA GLU A 71 12.10 -6.33 2.25
C GLU A 71 11.41 -6.60 0.92
N GLN A 72 10.76 -7.76 0.81
CA GLN A 72 10.05 -8.22 -0.39
C GLN A 72 8.53 -8.16 -0.24
N VAL A 73 8.04 -7.47 0.76
CA VAL A 73 6.61 -7.35 1.05
C VAL A 73 5.86 -6.78 -0.15
N PRO A 74 4.69 -7.33 -0.53
CA PRO A 74 3.87 -6.75 -1.59
C PRO A 74 3.43 -5.33 -1.22
N ILE A 75 3.57 -4.40 -2.16
CA ILE A 75 3.19 -3.00 -1.99
C ILE A 75 2.16 -2.64 -3.05
N LEU A 76 0.96 -2.25 -2.60
CA LEU A 76 -0.11 -1.78 -3.44
C LEU A 76 -0.28 -0.28 -3.22
N MET A 77 -0.20 0.51 -4.27
CA MET A 77 -0.38 1.96 -4.20
C MET A 77 -1.82 2.33 -4.54
N VAL A 78 -2.45 3.13 -3.68
CA VAL A 78 -3.80 3.67 -3.92
C VAL A 78 -3.64 5.16 -4.15
N THR A 79 -3.94 5.65 -5.36
CA THR A 79 -3.58 7.00 -5.76
C THR A 79 -4.63 7.63 -6.66
N ALA A 80 -4.72 8.97 -6.63
CA ALA A 80 -5.51 9.73 -7.60
C ALA A 80 -4.75 9.92 -8.92
N ARG A 81 -3.46 9.59 -8.98
CA ARG A 81 -2.64 9.74 -10.17
C ARG A 81 -2.88 8.61 -11.16
N SER A 82 -3.14 8.95 -12.42
CA SER A 82 -3.36 7.98 -13.48
C SER A 82 -2.44 8.21 -14.68
N VAL A 83 -1.50 9.15 -14.57
CA VAL A 83 -0.55 9.44 -15.64
C VAL A 83 0.45 8.30 -15.74
N ARG A 84 0.68 7.84 -16.97
CA ARG A 84 1.51 6.66 -17.22
C ARG A 84 2.92 6.79 -16.68
N GLU A 85 3.54 7.95 -16.81
CA GLU A 85 4.91 8.20 -16.33
C GLU A 85 5.00 8.07 -14.82
N ASP A 86 3.98 8.54 -14.10
CA ASP A 86 3.91 8.44 -12.64
C ASP A 86 3.80 6.97 -12.20
N ILE A 87 2.99 6.19 -12.91
CA ILE A 87 2.80 4.77 -12.61
C ILE A 87 4.09 4.00 -12.86
N ILE A 88 4.78 4.29 -13.96
CA ILE A 88 6.08 3.67 -14.26
C ILE A 88 7.10 3.98 -13.16
N GLU A 89 7.16 5.24 -12.71
CA GLU A 89 8.04 5.65 -11.61
C GLU A 89 7.76 4.84 -10.35
N ALA A 90 6.47 4.66 -10.00
CA ALA A 90 6.08 3.88 -8.83
C ALA A 90 6.54 2.42 -8.95
N MET A 91 6.32 1.81 -10.11
CA MET A 91 6.72 0.42 -10.33
C MET A 91 8.25 0.26 -10.27
N GLU A 92 9.00 1.20 -10.83
CA GLU A 92 10.46 1.21 -10.75
C GLU A 92 10.96 1.40 -9.32
N ALA A 93 10.20 2.10 -8.49
CA ALA A 93 10.52 2.28 -7.07
C ALA A 93 10.30 1.00 -6.23
N GLY A 94 9.62 0.00 -6.78
CA GLY A 94 9.37 -1.26 -6.10
C GLY A 94 7.92 -1.51 -5.73
N VAL A 95 6.99 -0.65 -6.16
CA VAL A 95 5.54 -0.87 -5.99
C VAL A 95 5.12 -2.02 -6.92
N ASN A 96 4.30 -2.94 -6.42
CA ASN A 96 3.91 -4.14 -7.17
C ASN A 96 2.69 -3.92 -8.06
N ASN A 97 1.76 -3.07 -7.64
CA ASN A 97 0.59 -2.72 -8.44
C ASN A 97 -0.02 -1.44 -7.89
N TYR A 98 -1.05 -0.93 -8.54
CA TYR A 98 -1.71 0.32 -8.15
C TYR A 98 -3.21 0.23 -8.35
N ILE A 99 -3.94 1.10 -7.64
CA ILE A 99 -5.37 1.34 -7.82
C ILE A 99 -5.57 2.85 -7.94
N VAL A 100 -6.34 3.28 -8.93
CA VAL A 100 -6.70 4.70 -9.09
C VAL A 100 -7.99 4.97 -8.30
N LYS A 101 -7.96 6.00 -7.46
CA LYS A 101 -9.14 6.45 -6.69
C LYS A 101 -10.17 7.10 -7.63
N PRO A 102 -11.48 6.95 -7.37
CA PRO A 102 -12.09 6.13 -6.32
C PRO A 102 -12.10 4.63 -6.69
N PHE A 103 -12.15 3.77 -5.68
CA PHE A 103 -12.17 2.32 -5.88
C PHE A 103 -13.31 1.68 -5.09
N THR A 104 -13.64 0.43 -5.42
CA THR A 104 -14.60 -0.39 -4.68
C THR A 104 -13.87 -1.45 -3.88
N PRO A 105 -14.50 -1.99 -2.81
CA PRO A 105 -13.90 -3.13 -2.09
C PRO A 105 -13.61 -4.32 -3.00
N GLN A 106 -14.41 -4.54 -4.03
CA GLN A 106 -14.18 -5.63 -4.98
C GLN A 106 -12.91 -5.42 -5.79
N ILE A 107 -12.68 -4.21 -6.30
CA ILE A 107 -11.44 -3.89 -7.03
C ILE A 107 -10.24 -4.06 -6.11
N LEU A 108 -10.33 -3.59 -4.87
CA LEU A 108 -9.27 -3.76 -3.87
C LEU A 108 -8.96 -5.24 -3.67
N LYS A 109 -10.00 -6.06 -3.50
CA LYS A 109 -9.85 -7.51 -3.32
C LYS A 109 -9.15 -8.15 -4.51
N GLU A 110 -9.55 -7.80 -5.73
CA GLU A 110 -8.95 -8.35 -6.95
C GLU A 110 -7.45 -8.05 -7.02
N LYS A 111 -7.05 -6.83 -6.69
CA LYS A 111 -5.64 -6.43 -6.71
C LYS A 111 -4.84 -7.15 -5.62
N ILE A 112 -5.40 -7.27 -4.42
CA ILE A 112 -4.76 -7.98 -3.31
C ILE A 112 -4.59 -9.46 -3.67
N ASP A 113 -5.65 -10.10 -4.14
CA ASP A 113 -5.62 -11.52 -4.50
C ASP A 113 -4.59 -11.78 -5.60
N GLY A 114 -4.51 -10.90 -6.59
CA GLY A 114 -3.52 -11.00 -7.65
C GLY A 114 -2.09 -10.93 -7.13
N LEU A 115 -1.80 -10.01 -6.23
CA LEU A 115 -0.46 -9.86 -5.66
C LEU A 115 -0.10 -11.03 -4.73
N LEU A 116 -1.04 -11.50 -3.93
CA LEU A 116 -0.83 -12.66 -3.05
C LEU A 116 -0.60 -13.93 -3.86
N SER A 117 -1.29 -14.10 -4.97
CA SER A 117 -1.11 -15.24 -5.86
C SER A 117 0.31 -15.28 -6.42
N VAL A 118 0.83 -14.15 -6.88
CA VAL A 118 2.21 -14.04 -7.39
C VAL A 118 3.22 -14.30 -6.27
N ALA A 119 2.99 -13.73 -5.08
CA ALA A 119 3.89 -13.91 -3.94
C ALA A 119 3.93 -15.34 -3.44
N SER A 120 2.88 -16.12 -3.68
CA SER A 120 2.75 -17.52 -3.27
C SER A 120 3.37 -18.49 -4.27
N ALA A 121 3.67 -18.01 -5.47
CA ALA A 121 4.19 -18.86 -6.56
C ALA A 121 5.72 -19.13 -6.38
#